data_5a160d335e669e9a372e5d140b58f94e
#
_entry.id   5a160d335e669e9a372e5d140b58f94e
#
_cell.length_a   1.000
_cell.length_b   1.000
_cell.length_c   1.000
_cell.angle_alpha   90.00
_cell.angle_beta   90.00
_cell.angle_gamma   90.00
#
_symmetry.space_group_name_H-M   'P 1'
#
loop_
_entity.id
_entity.type
_entity.pdbx_description
1 polymer ?
#
loop_
_entity_poly.entity_id
_entity_poly.type
_entity_poly.pdbx_seq_one_letter_code
_entity_poly.pdbx_strand_id
1 'polypeptide(L)'
;MHRSRTAPRFVVLSLKLCLLGASAQAGADDHDRGFYVRFEAGLADAGTLESLLTAVDHPTRCDVLLYPDPGLAPSSDAACRDNTSRPVFDNSFDLGSKFAGGVSIGYDLGKLRLELEHLSRHQGGQTVPARTASGNVVIAGKGNEWSPVDPPTERVSDFSSREFLVNAYWDFENDSSWTPFLGIGAGWARTNLRYQVRLLRKTLAQGYQDVAPPLTLADRPAAAAGSLSLFDHEFRGDVFGYQILAGLDHALGDRTSFTIKVRWARFAELTGRGIATVIRSHAPVQADGTTPFGSDLEFDGIGNVGVSAGLRYHF
;
A
#
# COMPACT_ATOMS: atom_id res chain seq x y z
N MET A 1 13.62 -2.36 21.44
CA MET A 1 13.97 -1.01 20.97
C MET A 1 12.70 -0.40 20.38
N HIS A 2 12.17 0.64 21.03
CA HIS A 2 10.93 1.29 20.61
C HIS A 2 11.17 2.04 19.29
N ARG A 3 10.47 1.63 18.23
CA ARG A 3 10.43 2.40 16.98
C ARG A 3 9.69 3.71 17.25
N SER A 4 10.39 4.82 17.14
CA SER A 4 9.78 6.15 17.06
C SER A 4 9.03 6.22 15.72
N ARG A 5 7.71 6.06 15.77
CA ARG A 5 6.84 6.32 14.63
C ARG A 5 6.86 7.82 14.39
N THR A 6 7.52 8.23 13.33
CA THR A 6 7.37 9.60 12.81
C THR A 6 5.92 9.77 12.39
N ALA A 7 5.21 10.62 13.12
CA ALA A 7 3.83 10.97 12.77
C ALA A 7 3.78 11.52 11.33
N PRO A 8 2.77 11.15 10.53
CA PRO A 8 2.61 11.69 9.20
C PRO A 8 2.46 13.21 9.29
N ARG A 9 3.22 13.92 8.47
CA ARG A 9 3.03 15.36 8.28
C ARG A 9 1.69 15.57 7.61
N PHE A 10 0.66 15.80 8.42
CA PHE A 10 -0.61 16.29 7.93
C PHE A 10 -0.38 17.67 7.31
N VAL A 11 -0.57 17.78 6.02
CA VAL A 11 -0.90 19.06 5.41
C VAL A 11 -2.29 19.41 5.92
N VAL A 12 -2.35 20.17 7.00
CA VAL A 12 -3.58 20.70 7.55
C VAL A 12 -4.07 21.74 6.55
N LEU A 13 -4.91 21.30 5.62
CA LEU A 13 -5.76 22.20 4.87
C LEU A 13 -6.78 22.76 5.89
N SER A 14 -6.47 23.93 6.42
CA SER A 14 -7.33 24.62 7.39
C SER A 14 -8.60 25.09 6.65
N LEU A 15 -9.57 24.20 6.52
CA LEU A 15 -10.92 24.55 6.13
C LEU A 15 -11.57 25.21 7.35
N LYS A 16 -11.57 26.55 7.40
CA LYS A 16 -12.35 27.30 8.39
C LYS A 16 -13.82 27.08 8.04
N LEU A 17 -14.42 26.06 8.63
CA LEU A 17 -15.85 25.85 8.59
C LEU A 17 -16.50 26.91 9.50
N CYS A 18 -17.04 27.98 8.92
CA CYS A 18 -17.88 28.93 9.64
C CYS A 18 -19.19 28.22 9.99
N LEU A 19 -19.29 27.73 11.21
CA LEU A 19 -20.55 27.30 11.82
C LEU A 19 -21.38 28.58 12.10
N LEU A 20 -22.21 28.94 11.15
CA LEU A 20 -23.31 29.89 11.39
C LEU A 20 -24.41 29.14 12.13
N GLY A 21 -24.51 29.40 13.42
CA GLY A 21 -25.64 28.95 14.22
C GLY A 21 -26.92 29.67 13.78
N ALA A 22 -27.86 28.93 13.24
CA ALA A 22 -29.24 29.36 13.07
C ALA A 22 -30.14 28.31 13.72
N SER A 23 -30.87 28.74 14.75
CA SER A 23 -31.96 27.98 15.34
C SER A 23 -33.19 28.15 14.46
N ALA A 24 -33.63 27.08 13.82
CA ALA A 24 -34.88 27.04 13.12
C ALA A 24 -35.66 25.77 13.41
N GLN A 25 -36.90 25.98 13.82
CA GLN A 25 -37.94 24.96 13.85
C GLN A 25 -38.56 24.93 12.44
N ALA A 26 -38.25 23.91 11.66
CA ALA A 26 -38.99 23.62 10.43
C ALA A 26 -39.64 22.26 10.57
N GLY A 27 -40.90 22.17 10.23
CA GLY A 27 -41.61 20.91 10.10
C GLY A 27 -40.97 20.09 8.99
N ALA A 28 -40.57 18.88 9.29
CA ALA A 28 -40.05 17.94 8.31
C ALA A 28 -41.17 17.61 7.32
N ASP A 29 -41.06 18.10 6.10
CA ASP A 29 -41.90 17.67 4.99
C ASP A 29 -41.58 16.19 4.67
N ASP A 30 -42.62 15.40 4.50
CA ASP A 30 -42.57 13.94 4.25
C ASP A 30 -41.92 13.59 2.88
N HIS A 31 -41.52 14.61 2.11
CA HIS A 31 -40.95 14.48 0.76
C HIS A 31 -39.47 14.06 0.73
N ASP A 32 -38.74 14.15 1.82
CA ASP A 32 -37.31 13.84 1.86
C ASP A 32 -37.00 12.40 2.28
N ARG A 33 -38.02 11.62 2.64
CA ARG A 33 -37.86 10.23 3.09
C ARG A 33 -38.02 9.26 1.93
N GLY A 34 -37.03 8.38 1.72
CA GLY A 34 -37.13 7.36 0.68
C GLY A 34 -35.80 6.84 0.19
N PHE A 35 -35.91 6.00 -0.81
CA PHE A 35 -34.73 5.51 -1.52
C PHE A 35 -34.13 6.59 -2.41
N TYR A 36 -32.80 6.57 -2.49
CA TYR A 36 -32.07 7.41 -3.43
C TYR A 36 -30.91 6.65 -4.06
N VAL A 37 -30.46 7.13 -5.19
CA VAL A 37 -29.21 6.75 -5.84
C VAL A 37 -28.30 7.97 -5.92
N ARG A 38 -26.99 7.77 -5.74
CA ARG A 38 -25.99 8.82 -5.90
C ARG A 38 -24.87 8.35 -6.82
N PHE A 39 -24.45 9.23 -7.71
CA PHE A 39 -23.25 9.08 -8.52
C PHE A 39 -22.27 10.14 -8.10
N GLU A 40 -21.01 9.79 -7.97
CA GLU A 40 -19.96 10.71 -7.57
C GLU A 40 -18.66 10.48 -8.32
N ALA A 41 -17.92 11.57 -8.47
CA ALA A 41 -16.60 11.57 -9.07
C ALA A 41 -15.72 12.61 -8.37
N GLY A 42 -14.43 12.35 -8.27
CA GLY A 42 -13.52 13.25 -7.57
C GLY A 42 -12.07 12.85 -7.66
N LEU A 43 -11.28 13.43 -6.79
CA LEU A 43 -9.87 13.13 -6.62
C LEU A 43 -9.63 12.49 -5.26
N ALA A 44 -8.82 11.46 -5.23
CA ALA A 44 -8.40 10.80 -4.01
C ALA A 44 -6.86 10.72 -3.98
N ASP A 45 -6.29 11.23 -2.91
CA ASP A 45 -4.87 11.09 -2.57
C ASP A 45 -4.69 9.84 -1.71
N ALA A 46 -3.84 8.92 -2.15
CA ALA A 46 -3.60 7.68 -1.42
C ALA A 46 -2.63 7.85 -0.25
N GLY A 47 -1.98 9.00 -0.14
CA GLY A 47 -0.94 9.22 0.86
C GLY A 47 0.28 8.32 0.63
N THR A 48 0.93 7.94 1.71
CA THR A 48 2.14 7.12 1.69
C THR A 48 1.80 5.66 1.98
N LEU A 49 2.18 4.77 1.07
CA LEU A 49 2.14 3.32 1.24
C LEU A 49 3.49 2.85 1.78
N GLU A 50 3.51 2.20 2.93
CA GLU A 50 4.71 1.61 3.52
C GLU A 50 4.80 0.13 3.14
N SER A 51 5.99 -0.35 2.78
CA SER A 51 6.24 -1.76 2.49
C SER A 51 7.30 -2.33 3.42
N LEU A 52 7.09 -3.56 3.86
CA LEU A 52 8.08 -4.33 4.61
C LEU A 52 8.21 -5.72 3.99
N LEU A 53 9.35 -5.97 3.35
CA LEU A 53 9.69 -7.31 2.84
C LEU A 53 10.51 -8.05 3.90
N THR A 54 10.00 -9.18 4.34
CA THR A 54 10.65 -10.06 5.30
C THR A 54 10.98 -11.39 4.63
N ALA A 55 12.26 -11.76 4.58
CA ALA A 55 12.64 -13.09 4.15
C ALA A 55 12.29 -14.11 5.25
N VAL A 56 11.54 -15.13 4.87
CA VAL A 56 11.21 -16.28 5.73
C VAL A 56 12.17 -17.39 5.36
N ASP A 57 12.69 -18.11 6.35
CA ASP A 57 13.70 -19.16 6.14
C ASP A 57 14.91 -18.65 5.35
N HIS A 58 15.46 -17.52 5.80
CA HIS A 58 16.56 -16.84 5.12
C HIS A 58 17.67 -17.84 4.80
N PRO A 59 18.08 -17.98 3.53
CA PRO A 59 19.07 -18.96 3.14
C PRO A 59 20.40 -18.71 3.85
N THR A 60 21.14 -19.77 4.06
CA THR A 60 22.47 -19.72 4.63
C THR A 60 23.36 -18.67 3.97
N ARG A 61 24.19 -18.03 4.75
CA ARG A 61 25.22 -17.12 4.26
C ARG A 61 26.47 -17.82 3.79
N CYS A 62 26.60 -19.11 4.11
CA CYS A 62 27.78 -19.85 3.80
C CYS A 62 27.78 -20.26 2.35
N ASP A 63 28.62 -19.61 1.57
CA ASP A 63 28.85 -19.98 0.18
C ASP A 63 29.32 -21.42 0.04
N VAL A 64 29.95 -21.99 1.07
CA VAL A 64 30.31 -23.42 1.14
C VAL A 64 29.08 -24.32 0.98
N LEU A 65 27.92 -23.96 1.49
CA LEU A 65 26.71 -24.76 1.35
C LEU A 65 26.00 -24.48 0.02
N LEU A 66 26.17 -23.28 -0.53
CA LEU A 66 25.63 -22.92 -1.84
C LEU A 66 26.44 -23.48 -3.00
N TYR A 67 27.72 -23.72 -2.77
CA TYR A 67 28.68 -24.29 -3.73
C TYR A 67 29.47 -25.40 -3.02
N PRO A 68 28.84 -26.55 -2.81
CA PRO A 68 29.47 -27.63 -2.08
C PRO A 68 30.75 -28.07 -2.75
N ASP A 69 31.87 -27.99 -2.04
CA ASP A 69 33.09 -28.67 -2.36
C ASP A 69 33.08 -30.03 -1.63
N PRO A 70 33.08 -31.14 -2.35
CA PRO A 70 33.05 -32.45 -1.73
C PRO A 70 34.24 -32.74 -0.80
N GLY A 71 35.27 -31.89 -0.85
CA GLY A 71 36.41 -31.97 0.07
C GLY A 71 36.24 -31.26 1.40
N LEU A 72 35.17 -30.49 1.59
CA LEU A 72 34.95 -29.71 2.79
C LEU A 72 33.79 -30.27 3.63
N ALA A 73 34.03 -30.47 4.90
CA ALA A 73 32.97 -30.81 5.83
C ALA A 73 31.97 -29.64 5.96
N PRO A 74 30.66 -29.94 6.13
CA PRO A 74 29.68 -28.91 6.41
C PRO A 74 30.09 -28.08 7.63
N SER A 75 30.06 -26.77 7.50
CA SER A 75 30.37 -25.89 8.62
C SER A 75 29.33 -26.03 9.74
N SER A 76 29.78 -26.18 10.96
CA SER A 76 28.93 -26.13 12.16
C SER A 76 28.62 -24.70 12.61
N ASP A 77 29.13 -23.72 11.91
CA ASP A 77 28.90 -22.31 12.23
C ASP A 77 27.40 -21.95 12.13
N ALA A 78 26.90 -21.28 13.15
CA ALA A 78 25.52 -20.81 13.20
C ALA A 78 25.18 -19.88 12.01
N ALA A 79 26.17 -19.21 11.43
CA ALA A 79 26.00 -18.40 10.22
C ALA A 79 25.70 -19.24 8.96
N CYS A 80 26.00 -20.54 9.00
CA CYS A 80 25.79 -21.49 7.91
C CYS A 80 24.46 -22.24 8.00
N ARG A 81 23.60 -21.88 8.93
CA ARG A 81 22.26 -22.48 9.05
C ARG A 81 21.26 -21.65 8.29
N ASP A 82 20.30 -22.31 7.68
CA ASP A 82 19.06 -21.66 7.25
C ASP A 82 18.40 -21.09 8.48
N ASN A 83 17.94 -19.88 8.39
CA ASN A 83 17.48 -19.27 9.61
C ASN A 83 16.47 -18.18 9.40
N THR A 84 15.53 -18.18 10.29
CA THR A 84 14.74 -17.09 10.88
C THR A 84 14.35 -15.97 9.92
N SER A 85 13.10 -15.62 10.02
CA SER A 85 12.51 -14.43 9.37
C SER A 85 13.34 -13.18 9.65
N ARG A 86 13.74 -12.47 8.60
CA ARG A 86 14.51 -11.22 8.69
C ARG A 86 13.92 -10.18 7.76
N PRO A 87 13.67 -8.97 8.25
CA PRO A 87 13.37 -7.83 7.39
C PRO A 87 14.51 -7.61 6.38
N VAL A 88 14.17 -7.48 5.12
CA VAL A 88 15.13 -7.28 4.02
C VAL A 88 15.08 -5.86 3.50
N PHE A 89 13.89 -5.43 3.08
CA PHE A 89 13.63 -4.08 2.58
C PHE A 89 12.49 -3.44 3.37
N ASP A 90 12.61 -2.15 3.59
CA ASP A 90 11.66 -1.32 4.32
C ASP A 90 11.60 0.04 3.62
N ASN A 91 10.55 0.29 2.86
CA ASN A 91 10.45 1.49 2.05
C ASN A 91 9.05 2.13 2.11
N SER A 92 8.94 3.31 1.53
CA SER A 92 7.69 4.05 1.45
C SER A 92 7.50 4.62 0.05
N PHE A 93 6.25 4.61 -0.43
CA PHE A 93 5.86 5.03 -1.77
C PHE A 93 4.77 6.08 -1.68
N ASP A 94 4.95 7.18 -2.37
CA ASP A 94 3.92 8.18 -2.60
C ASP A 94 3.16 7.82 -3.89
N LEU A 95 1.91 7.41 -3.74
CA LEU A 95 1.06 7.02 -4.87
C LEU A 95 0.34 8.20 -5.51
N GLY A 96 0.38 9.36 -4.86
CA GLY A 96 -0.19 10.62 -5.34
C GLY A 96 -1.72 10.63 -5.44
N SER A 97 -2.21 11.71 -6.03
CA SER A 97 -3.65 11.94 -6.20
C SER A 97 -4.10 11.50 -7.58
N LYS A 98 -5.21 10.77 -7.66
CA LYS A 98 -5.85 10.31 -8.90
C LYS A 98 -7.36 10.38 -8.83
N PHE A 99 -7.97 10.20 -9.98
CA PHE A 99 -9.42 10.15 -10.12
C PHE A 99 -10.01 8.94 -9.36
N ALA A 100 -11.14 9.21 -8.69
CA ALA A 100 -11.98 8.21 -8.05
C ALA A 100 -13.43 8.44 -8.46
N GLY A 101 -14.18 7.37 -8.64
CA GLY A 101 -15.59 7.45 -8.98
C GLY A 101 -16.40 6.35 -8.32
N GLY A 102 -17.64 6.64 -8.00
CA GLY A 102 -18.49 5.73 -7.27
C GLY A 102 -19.97 5.88 -7.53
N VAL A 103 -20.71 4.89 -7.08
CA VAL A 103 -22.16 4.84 -7.06
C VAL A 103 -22.63 4.36 -5.71
N SER A 104 -23.73 4.90 -5.25
CA SER A 104 -24.32 4.53 -3.97
C SER A 104 -25.84 4.38 -4.12
N ILE A 105 -26.40 3.49 -3.30
CA ILE A 105 -27.84 3.42 -3.05
C ILE A 105 -28.07 3.63 -1.56
N GLY A 106 -29.03 4.44 -1.20
CA GLY A 106 -29.31 4.75 0.17
C GLY A 106 -30.79 4.90 0.46
N TYR A 107 -31.07 4.99 1.75
CA TYR A 107 -32.38 5.29 2.29
C TYR A 107 -32.29 6.47 3.24
N ASP A 108 -33.10 7.47 2.98
CA ASP A 108 -33.21 8.68 3.76
C ASP A 108 -34.35 8.52 4.80
N LEU A 109 -34.01 8.74 6.08
CA LEU A 109 -34.92 8.69 7.23
C LEU A 109 -35.24 10.11 7.75
N GLY A 110 -34.85 11.14 7.04
CA GLY A 110 -34.84 12.53 7.44
C GLY A 110 -33.45 12.95 7.91
N LYS A 111 -33.23 13.13 9.21
CA LYS A 111 -31.91 13.51 9.75
C LYS A 111 -30.83 12.43 9.64
N LEU A 112 -31.21 11.18 9.42
CA LEU A 112 -30.31 10.06 9.30
C LEU A 112 -30.44 9.43 7.93
N ARG A 113 -29.31 9.18 7.25
CA ARG A 113 -29.26 8.44 5.99
C ARG A 113 -28.41 7.21 6.15
N LEU A 114 -28.82 6.10 5.57
CA LEU A 114 -28.03 4.88 5.44
C LEU A 114 -27.73 4.64 3.96
N GLU A 115 -26.50 4.24 3.65
CA GLU A 115 -26.03 4.13 2.27
C GLU A 115 -25.11 2.94 2.09
N LEU A 116 -25.30 2.20 0.99
CA LEU A 116 -24.32 1.27 0.46
C LEU A 116 -23.57 1.97 -0.67
N GLU A 117 -22.26 2.06 -0.55
CA GLU A 117 -21.38 2.75 -1.48
C GLU A 117 -20.44 1.77 -2.15
N HIS A 118 -20.31 1.89 -3.46
CA HIS A 118 -19.23 1.30 -4.24
C HIS A 118 -18.36 2.41 -4.82
N LEU A 119 -17.08 2.41 -4.46
CA LEU A 119 -16.10 3.34 -4.97
C LEU A 119 -14.96 2.59 -5.66
N SER A 120 -14.52 3.10 -6.81
CA SER A 120 -13.36 2.60 -7.53
C SER A 120 -12.32 3.69 -7.69
N ARG A 121 -11.07 3.37 -7.41
CA ARG A 121 -9.92 4.25 -7.63
C ARG A 121 -8.73 3.51 -8.18
N HIS A 122 -7.95 4.21 -8.99
CA HIS A 122 -6.66 3.78 -9.48
C HIS A 122 -5.63 4.82 -9.08
N GLN A 123 -4.50 4.36 -8.60
CA GLN A 123 -3.40 5.25 -8.21
C GLN A 123 -2.20 5.07 -9.14
N GLY A 124 -1.29 6.01 -9.09
CA GLY A 124 -0.02 5.92 -9.79
C GLY A 124 0.88 4.83 -9.20
N GLY A 125 2.04 4.70 -9.79
CA GLY A 125 3.12 3.92 -9.23
C GLY A 125 4.31 4.82 -8.95
N GLN A 126 5.21 4.36 -8.08
CA GLN A 126 6.45 5.04 -7.77
C GLN A 126 7.61 4.06 -7.78
N THR A 127 8.74 4.51 -8.31
CA THR A 127 10.03 3.81 -8.20
C THR A 127 10.92 4.62 -7.28
N VAL A 128 11.47 3.96 -6.29
CA VAL A 128 12.34 4.57 -5.28
C VAL A 128 13.65 3.76 -5.15
N PRO A 129 14.74 4.35 -4.66
CA PRO A 129 15.93 3.57 -4.32
C PRO A 129 15.59 2.50 -3.29
N ALA A 130 16.08 1.27 -3.49
CA ALA A 130 15.88 0.20 -2.54
C ALA A 130 16.54 0.54 -1.21
N ARG A 131 15.76 0.40 -0.12
CA ARG A 131 16.22 0.69 1.23
C ARG A 131 16.25 -0.58 2.05
N THR A 132 17.45 -0.96 2.47
CA THR A 132 17.67 -2.11 3.34
C THR A 132 17.03 -1.86 4.70
N ALA A 133 16.22 -2.81 5.15
CA ALA A 133 15.62 -2.74 6.47
C ALA A 133 16.67 -2.71 7.58
N SER A 134 16.37 -2.01 8.66
CA SER A 134 17.25 -1.90 9.82
C SER A 134 17.64 -3.27 10.37
N GLY A 135 18.94 -3.48 10.59
CA GLY A 135 19.48 -4.73 11.12
C GLY A 135 19.80 -5.81 10.07
N ASN A 136 19.49 -5.60 8.80
CA ASN A 136 19.92 -6.51 7.74
C ASN A 136 21.34 -6.18 7.24
N VAL A 137 22.34 -6.56 8.04
CA VAL A 137 23.76 -6.32 7.73
C VAL A 137 24.25 -7.06 6.47
N VAL A 138 23.56 -8.14 6.06
CA VAL A 138 23.95 -8.92 4.87
C VAL A 138 23.70 -8.15 3.60
N ILE A 139 22.49 -7.62 3.43
CA ILE A 139 22.15 -6.85 2.24
C ILE A 139 22.89 -5.51 2.24
N ALA A 140 22.98 -4.85 3.42
CA ALA A 140 23.76 -3.62 3.55
C ALA A 140 25.24 -3.81 3.20
N GLY A 141 25.83 -4.92 3.63
CA GLY A 141 27.25 -5.27 3.32
C GLY A 141 27.51 -5.51 1.83
N LYS A 142 26.47 -5.78 1.05
CA LYS A 142 26.57 -6.00 -0.41
C LYS A 142 26.50 -4.73 -1.26
N GLY A 143 26.42 -3.56 -0.64
CA GLY A 143 26.31 -2.28 -1.36
C GLY A 143 27.38 -2.05 -2.41
N ASN A 144 28.60 -2.56 -2.21
CA ASN A 144 29.69 -2.44 -3.15
C ASN A 144 29.55 -3.35 -4.40
N GLU A 145 28.63 -4.29 -4.38
CA GLU A 145 28.40 -5.23 -5.49
C GLU A 145 27.41 -4.68 -6.53
N TRP A 146 26.63 -3.67 -6.18
CA TRP A 146 25.58 -3.13 -7.05
C TRP A 146 26.12 -2.21 -8.15
N SER A 147 25.45 -2.24 -9.30
CA SER A 147 25.79 -1.38 -10.43
C SER A 147 25.67 0.11 -10.05
N PRO A 148 26.70 0.91 -10.28
CA PRO A 148 26.65 2.35 -9.99
C PRO A 148 25.81 3.14 -11.01
N VAL A 149 25.61 2.57 -12.20
CA VAL A 149 24.81 3.21 -13.27
C VAL A 149 23.35 2.77 -13.27
N ASP A 150 23.05 1.71 -12.54
CA ASP A 150 21.69 1.16 -12.40
C ASP A 150 21.54 0.61 -10.96
N PRO A 151 21.38 1.52 -9.98
CA PRO A 151 21.36 1.15 -8.59
C PRO A 151 20.10 0.35 -8.24
N PRO A 152 20.11 -0.36 -7.10
CA PRO A 152 18.95 -1.08 -6.59
C PRO A 152 17.72 -0.20 -6.46
N THR A 153 16.59 -0.70 -6.95
CA THR A 153 15.30 0.01 -6.87
C THR A 153 14.19 -0.89 -6.37
N GLU A 154 13.23 -0.27 -5.71
CA GLU A 154 11.91 -0.83 -5.40
C GLU A 154 10.85 -0.04 -6.15
N ARG A 155 9.81 -0.72 -6.58
CA ARG A 155 8.70 -0.11 -7.31
C ARG A 155 7.37 -0.70 -6.88
N VAL A 156 6.41 0.17 -6.64
CA VAL A 156 4.99 -0.16 -6.58
C VAL A 156 4.33 0.38 -7.84
N SER A 157 3.49 -0.40 -8.48
CA SER A 157 2.70 0.00 -9.65
C SER A 157 1.32 -0.64 -9.63
N ASP A 158 0.45 -0.19 -10.54
CA ASP A 158 -0.87 -0.76 -10.81
C ASP A 158 -1.77 -0.85 -9.56
N PHE A 159 -1.59 0.12 -8.63
CA PHE A 159 -2.43 0.17 -7.45
C PHE A 159 -3.87 0.48 -7.84
N SER A 160 -4.78 -0.42 -7.46
CA SER A 160 -6.21 -0.23 -7.64
C SER A 160 -6.96 -0.69 -6.40
N SER A 161 -8.06 -0.01 -6.10
CA SER A 161 -8.93 -0.35 -4.98
C SER A 161 -10.39 -0.25 -5.42
N ARG A 162 -11.18 -1.27 -5.08
CA ARG A 162 -12.63 -1.28 -5.20
C ARG A 162 -13.22 -1.43 -3.82
N GLU A 163 -13.86 -0.39 -3.36
CA GLU A 163 -14.33 -0.25 -1.99
C GLU A 163 -15.84 -0.49 -1.94
N PHE A 164 -16.31 -1.27 -0.98
CA PHE A 164 -17.71 -1.54 -0.67
C PHE A 164 -17.94 -1.18 0.78
N LEU A 165 -18.70 -0.13 1.02
CA LEU A 165 -18.84 0.51 2.32
C LEU A 165 -20.30 0.69 2.68
N VAL A 166 -20.61 0.49 3.95
CA VAL A 166 -21.87 0.90 4.56
C VAL A 166 -21.63 2.18 5.29
N ASN A 167 -22.39 3.21 4.96
CA ASN A 167 -22.28 4.54 5.52
C ASN A 167 -23.54 4.92 6.29
N ALA A 168 -23.35 5.66 7.36
CA ALA A 168 -24.41 6.37 8.07
C ALA A 168 -24.07 7.87 8.07
N TYR A 169 -25.03 8.70 7.70
CA TYR A 169 -24.88 10.15 7.65
C TYR A 169 -25.89 10.81 8.57
N TRP A 170 -25.44 11.88 9.20
CA TRP A 170 -26.28 12.78 9.98
C TRP A 170 -26.37 14.12 9.26
N ASP A 171 -27.58 14.53 8.88
CA ASP A 171 -27.87 15.78 8.19
C ASP A 171 -28.22 16.87 9.19
N PHE A 172 -27.61 18.02 9.01
CA PHE A 172 -27.88 19.22 9.81
C PHE A 172 -28.89 20.10 9.04
N GLU A 173 -30.17 19.77 9.18
CA GLU A 173 -31.26 20.49 8.55
C GLU A 173 -31.25 21.96 8.97
N ASN A 174 -31.52 22.83 8.02
CA ASN A 174 -31.62 24.28 8.20
C ASN A 174 -32.51 24.88 7.10
N ASP A 175 -32.87 26.15 7.21
CA ASP A 175 -33.77 26.84 6.26
C ASP A 175 -33.11 27.23 4.92
N SER A 176 -31.87 26.81 4.67
CA SER A 176 -31.19 27.11 3.42
C SER A 176 -31.28 25.92 2.45
N SER A 177 -30.99 26.20 1.15
CA SER A 177 -30.86 25.17 0.14
C SER A 177 -29.61 24.29 0.29
N TRP A 178 -28.76 24.57 1.30
CA TRP A 178 -27.55 23.84 1.61
C TRP A 178 -27.72 23.08 2.92
N THR A 179 -27.58 21.76 2.86
CA THR A 179 -27.63 20.88 4.03
C THR A 179 -26.26 20.31 4.34
N PRO A 180 -25.59 20.77 5.40
CA PRO A 180 -24.35 20.14 5.87
C PRO A 180 -24.61 18.74 6.37
N PHE A 181 -23.64 17.85 6.25
CA PHE A 181 -23.72 16.52 6.82
C PHE A 181 -22.36 16.02 7.32
N LEU A 182 -22.42 15.09 8.29
CA LEU A 182 -21.31 14.28 8.73
C LEU A 182 -21.67 12.80 8.55
N GLY A 183 -20.69 11.98 8.27
CA GLY A 183 -20.90 10.54 8.09
C GLY A 183 -19.72 9.71 8.57
N ILE A 184 -20.04 8.47 8.89
CA ILE A 184 -19.08 7.41 9.17
C ILE A 184 -19.43 6.20 8.33
N GLY A 185 -18.43 5.41 7.98
CA GLY A 185 -18.65 4.19 7.23
C GLY A 185 -17.61 3.12 7.52
N ALA A 186 -17.95 1.88 7.22
CA ALA A 186 -17.04 0.75 7.31
C ALA A 186 -17.36 -0.28 6.21
N GLY A 187 -16.36 -1.07 5.86
CA GLY A 187 -16.52 -2.11 4.83
C GLY A 187 -15.19 -2.67 4.36
N TRP A 188 -15.17 -3.16 3.16
CA TRP A 188 -14.01 -3.84 2.57
C TRP A 188 -13.56 -3.16 1.29
N ALA A 189 -12.24 -3.16 1.10
CA ALA A 189 -11.61 -2.77 -0.14
C ALA A 189 -10.89 -3.97 -0.75
N ARG A 190 -11.25 -4.32 -1.99
CA ARG A 190 -10.44 -5.23 -2.81
C ARG A 190 -9.31 -4.43 -3.42
N THR A 191 -8.11 -4.65 -2.89
CA THR A 191 -6.89 -3.93 -3.27
C THR A 191 -6.01 -4.82 -4.13
N ASN A 192 -5.45 -4.27 -5.18
CA ASN A 192 -4.48 -4.91 -6.06
C ASN A 192 -3.32 -3.95 -6.30
N LEU A 193 -2.09 -4.48 -6.27
CA LEU A 193 -0.88 -3.75 -6.60
C LEU A 193 0.21 -4.72 -7.10
N ARG A 194 1.18 -4.19 -7.85
CA ARG A 194 2.38 -4.90 -8.25
C ARG A 194 3.58 -4.31 -7.55
N TYR A 195 4.38 -5.18 -6.94
CA TYR A 195 5.61 -4.79 -6.26
C TYR A 195 6.81 -5.46 -6.91
N GLN A 196 7.85 -4.68 -7.15
CA GLN A 196 9.08 -5.12 -7.81
C GLN A 196 10.29 -4.65 -7.00
N VAL A 197 11.28 -5.54 -6.86
CA VAL A 197 12.63 -5.19 -6.40
C VAL A 197 13.61 -5.59 -7.48
N ARG A 198 14.45 -4.66 -7.88
CA ARG A 198 15.44 -4.85 -8.95
C ARG A 198 16.84 -4.58 -8.44
N LEU A 199 17.69 -5.58 -8.54
CA LEU A 199 19.07 -5.56 -8.05
C LEU A 199 19.99 -5.99 -9.16
N LEU A 200 20.68 -5.05 -9.82
CA LEU A 200 21.68 -5.31 -10.84
C LEU A 200 23.08 -5.26 -10.24
N ARG A 201 23.87 -6.29 -10.47
CA ARG A 201 25.26 -6.32 -10.05
C ARG A 201 26.17 -5.60 -11.02
N LYS A 202 27.29 -5.11 -10.51
CA LYS A 202 28.39 -4.61 -11.32
C LYS A 202 28.84 -5.67 -12.32
N THR A 203 29.29 -5.22 -13.48
CA THR A 203 30.07 -6.04 -14.39
C THR A 203 31.53 -6.16 -13.92
N LEU A 204 32.29 -7.08 -14.46
CA LEU A 204 33.74 -7.15 -14.21
C LEU A 204 34.45 -5.85 -14.56
N ALA A 205 34.05 -5.22 -15.68
CA ALA A 205 34.58 -3.92 -16.09
C ALA A 205 34.26 -2.79 -15.11
N GLN A 206 33.20 -2.92 -14.32
CA GLN A 206 32.82 -2.00 -13.24
C GLN A 206 33.49 -2.33 -11.90
N GLY A 207 34.39 -3.32 -11.89
CA GLY A 207 35.14 -3.71 -10.69
C GLY A 207 34.31 -4.61 -9.74
N TYR A 208 33.44 -5.46 -10.31
CA TYR A 208 32.79 -6.48 -9.49
C TYR A 208 33.85 -7.42 -8.88
N GLN A 209 33.78 -7.55 -7.57
CA GLN A 209 34.57 -8.52 -6.81
C GLN A 209 33.64 -9.29 -5.89
N ASP A 210 33.65 -10.61 -6.02
CA ASP A 210 32.98 -11.46 -5.06
C ASP A 210 33.86 -11.57 -3.80
N VAL A 211 33.32 -11.16 -2.65
CA VAL A 211 34.00 -11.25 -1.35
C VAL A 211 33.86 -12.63 -0.71
N ALA A 212 33.34 -13.57 -1.43
CA ALA A 212 33.17 -14.93 -0.92
C ALA A 212 34.51 -15.68 -0.74
N PRO A 213 34.58 -16.62 0.20
CA PRO A 213 35.80 -17.37 0.46
C PRO A 213 36.34 -18.12 -0.77
N PRO A 214 37.64 -18.41 -0.78
CA PRO A 214 38.40 -18.82 -1.96
C PRO A 214 38.06 -20.18 -2.58
N LEU A 215 37.05 -20.87 -2.16
CA LEU A 215 36.84 -22.28 -2.45
C LEU A 215 36.42 -22.67 -3.86
N THR A 216 35.97 -21.69 -4.66
CA THR A 216 35.55 -21.93 -6.05
C THR A 216 35.71 -20.67 -6.89
N LEU A 217 36.80 -19.97 -6.71
CA LEU A 217 36.93 -18.56 -7.01
C LEU A 217 37.06 -18.16 -8.46
N ALA A 218 37.56 -19.04 -9.29
CA ALA A 218 37.91 -18.63 -10.66
C ALA A 218 36.67 -18.23 -11.48
N ASP A 219 35.52 -18.87 -11.23
CA ASP A 219 34.34 -18.70 -12.08
C ASP A 219 33.22 -17.85 -11.43
N ARG A 220 33.27 -17.62 -10.12
CA ARG A 220 32.21 -16.90 -9.41
C ARG A 220 32.04 -15.43 -9.81
N PRO A 221 33.09 -14.63 -9.86
CA PRO A 221 32.94 -13.26 -10.31
C PRO A 221 32.37 -13.17 -11.72
N ALA A 222 32.73 -14.08 -12.60
CA ALA A 222 32.22 -14.11 -13.97
C ALA A 222 30.74 -14.53 -14.02
N ALA A 223 30.32 -15.46 -13.18
CA ALA A 223 28.95 -15.95 -13.15
C ALA A 223 27.97 -14.95 -12.50
N ALA A 224 28.41 -14.21 -11.49
CA ALA A 224 27.57 -13.25 -10.78
C ALA A 224 27.66 -11.82 -11.35
N ALA A 225 28.77 -11.49 -12.03
CA ALA A 225 28.99 -10.17 -12.62
C ALA A 225 27.91 -9.85 -13.66
N GLY A 226 27.27 -8.68 -13.53
CA GLY A 226 26.20 -8.23 -14.41
C GLY A 226 24.87 -8.99 -14.26
N SER A 227 24.76 -9.88 -13.27
CA SER A 227 23.51 -10.61 -13.03
C SER A 227 22.42 -9.70 -12.47
N LEU A 228 21.19 -9.95 -12.90
CA LEU A 228 19.99 -9.27 -12.41
C LEU A 228 19.21 -10.20 -11.50
N SER A 229 18.96 -9.73 -10.27
CA SER A 229 17.98 -10.33 -9.38
C SER A 229 16.71 -9.49 -9.43
N LEU A 230 15.60 -10.11 -9.82
CA LEU A 230 14.29 -9.47 -9.94
C LEU A 230 13.29 -10.21 -9.06
N PHE A 231 12.69 -9.48 -8.13
CA PHE A 231 11.45 -9.87 -7.49
C PHE A 231 10.33 -9.09 -8.16
N ASP A 232 9.30 -9.76 -8.62
CA ASP A 232 8.18 -9.17 -9.33
C ASP A 232 6.93 -9.97 -9.02
N HIS A 233 6.02 -9.37 -8.25
CA HIS A 233 4.85 -10.07 -7.79
C HIS A 233 3.62 -9.15 -7.73
N GLU A 234 2.45 -9.71 -8.07
CA GLU A 234 1.16 -9.06 -7.96
C GLU A 234 0.47 -9.49 -6.66
N PHE A 235 0.04 -8.51 -5.88
CA PHE A 235 -0.64 -8.72 -4.61
C PHE A 235 -2.10 -8.35 -4.75
N ARG A 236 -2.97 -9.22 -4.26
CA ARG A 236 -4.41 -9.01 -4.21
C ARG A 236 -4.94 -9.43 -2.85
N GLY A 237 -5.82 -8.61 -2.28
CA GLY A 237 -6.48 -8.95 -1.03
C GLY A 237 -7.68 -8.07 -0.76
N ASP A 238 -8.56 -8.61 0.09
CA ASP A 238 -9.69 -7.88 0.63
C ASP A 238 -9.29 -7.39 2.02
N VAL A 239 -9.25 -6.08 2.22
CA VAL A 239 -8.86 -5.43 3.48
C VAL A 239 -10.05 -4.70 4.07
N PHE A 240 -10.29 -4.89 5.38
CA PHE A 240 -11.32 -4.17 6.10
C PHE A 240 -10.86 -2.75 6.40
N GLY A 241 -11.82 -1.81 6.37
CA GLY A 241 -11.53 -0.41 6.67
C GLY A 241 -12.73 0.38 7.12
N TYR A 242 -12.45 1.63 7.43
CA TYR A 242 -13.45 2.59 7.88
C TYR A 242 -13.16 3.97 7.28
N GLN A 243 -14.18 4.81 7.27
CA GLN A 243 -14.10 6.16 6.75
C GLN A 243 -14.87 7.17 7.59
N ILE A 244 -14.44 8.41 7.49
CA ILE A 244 -15.13 9.60 7.99
C ILE A 244 -15.43 10.49 6.79
N LEU A 245 -16.64 11.01 6.77
CA LEU A 245 -17.20 11.77 5.66
C LEU A 245 -17.76 13.09 6.19
N ALA A 246 -17.56 14.14 5.44
CA ALA A 246 -18.21 15.42 5.70
C ALA A 246 -18.57 16.08 4.36
N GLY A 247 -19.64 16.81 4.31
CA GLY A 247 -20.01 17.47 3.06
C GLY A 247 -21.19 18.40 3.16
N LEU A 248 -21.62 18.83 1.98
CA LEU A 248 -22.73 19.73 1.76
C LEU A 248 -23.57 19.17 0.63
N ASP A 249 -24.87 19.08 0.86
CA ASP A 249 -25.86 18.81 -0.18
C ASP A 249 -26.56 20.13 -0.55
N HIS A 250 -26.77 20.36 -1.83
CA HIS A 250 -27.50 21.50 -2.37
C HIS A 250 -28.71 21.01 -3.15
N ALA A 251 -29.91 21.37 -2.73
CA ALA A 251 -31.15 21.03 -3.42
C ALA A 251 -31.20 21.74 -4.78
N LEU A 252 -31.31 21.00 -5.87
CA LEU A 252 -31.51 21.49 -7.23
C LEU A 252 -32.99 21.45 -7.65
N GLY A 253 -33.80 20.74 -6.91
CA GLY A 253 -35.26 20.57 -7.10
C GLY A 253 -35.78 19.53 -6.12
N ASP A 254 -37.05 19.17 -6.26
CA ASP A 254 -37.74 18.31 -5.29
C ASP A 254 -37.14 16.89 -5.14
N ARG A 255 -36.42 16.39 -6.14
CA ARG A 255 -35.88 15.03 -6.16
C ARG A 255 -34.38 14.95 -6.43
N THR A 256 -33.73 16.08 -6.69
CA THR A 256 -32.33 16.07 -7.12
C THR A 256 -31.51 17.02 -6.25
N SER A 257 -30.40 16.54 -5.77
CA SER A 257 -29.42 17.36 -5.06
C SER A 257 -28.02 17.17 -5.59
N PHE A 258 -27.23 18.24 -5.52
CA PHE A 258 -25.80 18.25 -5.79
C PHE A 258 -25.06 18.09 -4.47
N THR A 259 -24.08 17.19 -4.43
CA THR A 259 -23.28 16.90 -3.23
C THR A 259 -21.83 17.31 -3.45
N ILE A 260 -21.22 17.96 -2.47
CA ILE A 260 -19.76 18.05 -2.34
C ILE A 260 -19.37 17.30 -1.07
N LYS A 261 -18.44 16.36 -1.18
CA LYS A 261 -18.05 15.47 -0.08
C LYS A 261 -16.53 15.41 0.07
N VAL A 262 -16.07 15.51 1.31
CA VAL A 262 -14.69 15.20 1.71
C VAL A 262 -14.71 13.85 2.43
N ARG A 263 -13.73 13.03 2.12
CA ARG A 263 -13.55 11.69 2.66
C ARG A 263 -12.17 11.57 3.28
N TRP A 264 -12.09 10.88 4.41
CA TRP A 264 -10.88 10.27 4.92
C TRP A 264 -11.17 8.80 5.20
N ALA A 265 -10.39 7.91 4.60
CA ALA A 265 -10.56 6.46 4.75
C ALA A 265 -9.24 5.79 5.10
N ARG A 266 -9.30 4.74 5.92
CA ARG A 266 -8.17 3.89 6.27
C ARG A 266 -8.59 2.43 6.25
N PHE A 267 -7.73 1.60 5.68
CA PHE A 267 -7.90 0.15 5.58
C PHE A 267 -6.76 -0.57 6.31
N ALA A 268 -7.00 -1.83 6.64
CA ALA A 268 -5.99 -2.70 7.21
C ALA A 268 -4.85 -2.95 6.23
N GLU A 269 -3.76 -3.51 6.72
CA GLU A 269 -2.61 -3.90 5.92
C GLU A 269 -2.97 -4.97 4.88
N LEU A 270 -2.31 -4.94 3.73
CA LEU A 270 -2.33 -5.98 2.72
C LEU A 270 -1.09 -6.85 2.88
N THR A 271 -1.26 -8.14 3.10
CA THR A 271 -0.16 -9.07 3.32
C THR A 271 -0.12 -10.15 2.25
N GLY A 272 1.08 -10.48 1.78
CA GLY A 272 1.37 -11.67 0.99
C GLY A 272 2.40 -12.53 1.69
N ARG A 273 2.16 -13.83 1.83
CA ARG A 273 3.02 -14.74 2.60
C ARG A 273 3.55 -15.87 1.74
N GLY A 274 4.74 -16.35 2.11
CA GLY A 274 5.37 -17.52 1.49
C GLY A 274 5.70 -17.33 0.02
N ILE A 275 5.97 -16.11 -0.42
CA ILE A 275 6.21 -15.79 -1.82
C ILE A 275 7.65 -16.18 -2.16
N ALA A 276 7.82 -17.05 -3.15
CA ALA A 276 9.15 -17.43 -3.62
C ALA A 276 9.93 -16.19 -4.11
N THR A 277 11.15 -16.02 -3.65
CA THR A 277 11.95 -14.84 -3.97
C THR A 277 13.33 -15.21 -4.50
N VAL A 278 13.83 -14.39 -5.43
CA VAL A 278 15.16 -14.47 -6.03
C VAL A 278 16.05 -13.28 -5.63
N ILE A 279 15.77 -12.65 -4.50
CA ILE A 279 16.50 -11.44 -4.04
C ILE A 279 17.99 -11.75 -3.81
N ARG A 280 18.34 -13.01 -3.63
CA ARG A 280 19.72 -13.41 -3.48
C ARG A 280 20.34 -13.82 -4.79
N SER A 281 21.51 -13.30 -5.07
CA SER A 281 22.21 -13.41 -6.33
C SER A 281 22.87 -14.75 -6.61
N HIS A 282 23.20 -15.54 -5.59
CA HIS A 282 23.97 -16.75 -5.78
C HIS A 282 23.10 -18.01 -5.84
N ALA A 283 22.12 -18.13 -4.97
CA ALA A 283 21.10 -19.16 -5.05
C ALA A 283 19.91 -18.74 -4.17
N PRO A 284 18.72 -18.60 -4.71
CA PRO A 284 17.51 -18.31 -3.94
C PRO A 284 16.96 -19.59 -3.31
N VAL A 285 17.83 -20.39 -2.71
CA VAL A 285 17.50 -21.71 -2.15
C VAL A 285 18.05 -21.85 -0.75
N GLN A 286 17.42 -22.73 0.03
CA GLN A 286 17.87 -23.13 1.36
C GLN A 286 19.17 -23.96 1.31
N ALA A 287 19.70 -24.35 2.47
CA ALA A 287 20.94 -25.12 2.58
C ALA A 287 20.87 -26.49 1.90
N ASP A 288 19.68 -27.00 1.63
CA ASP A 288 19.46 -28.24 0.87
C ASP A 288 19.80 -28.08 -0.64
N GLY A 289 20.04 -26.85 -1.08
CA GLY A 289 20.38 -26.54 -2.48
C GLY A 289 19.23 -26.60 -3.46
N THR A 290 18.01 -26.89 -3.03
CA THR A 290 16.88 -27.14 -3.92
C THR A 290 15.61 -26.37 -3.53
N THR A 291 15.34 -26.20 -2.25
CA THR A 291 14.11 -25.56 -1.76
C THR A 291 14.22 -24.03 -1.87
N PRO A 292 13.36 -23.38 -2.65
CA PRO A 292 13.30 -21.91 -2.68
C PRO A 292 12.96 -21.37 -1.30
N PHE A 293 13.53 -20.24 -0.91
CA PHE A 293 13.09 -19.56 0.30
C PHE A 293 11.92 -18.62 -0.01
N GLY A 294 11.07 -18.42 0.99
CA GLY A 294 9.92 -17.55 0.89
C GLY A 294 10.19 -16.15 1.41
N SER A 295 9.31 -15.25 1.07
CA SER A 295 9.24 -13.93 1.67
C SER A 295 7.81 -13.61 2.04
N ASP A 296 7.66 -12.89 3.15
CA ASP A 296 6.42 -12.22 3.50
C ASP A 296 6.55 -10.74 3.15
N LEU A 297 5.52 -10.19 2.57
CA LEU A 297 5.46 -8.78 2.22
C LEU A 297 4.20 -8.15 2.81
N GLU A 298 4.40 -7.07 3.53
CA GLU A 298 3.36 -6.30 4.20
C GLU A 298 3.30 -4.90 3.60
N PHE A 299 2.09 -4.42 3.32
CA PHE A 299 1.81 -3.06 2.89
C PHE A 299 0.88 -2.39 3.89
N ASP A 300 1.37 -1.37 4.58
CA ASP A 300 0.58 -0.52 5.48
C ASP A 300 0.31 0.86 4.85
N GLY A 301 -0.54 1.64 5.50
CA GLY A 301 -0.90 2.96 5.01
C GLY A 301 -1.96 2.97 3.90
N ILE A 302 -2.61 1.83 3.64
CA ILE A 302 -3.69 1.77 2.66
C ILE A 302 -4.83 2.67 3.14
N GLY A 303 -5.01 3.79 2.44
CA GLY A 303 -6.02 4.76 2.79
C GLY A 303 -6.19 5.79 1.69
N ASN A 304 -6.99 6.80 1.97
CA ASN A 304 -7.10 7.97 1.09
C ASN A 304 -7.71 9.17 1.80
N VAL A 305 -7.35 10.35 1.31
CA VAL A 305 -8.09 11.59 1.53
C VAL A 305 -8.61 12.04 0.18
N GLY A 306 -9.91 12.32 0.08
CA GLY A 306 -10.51 12.65 -1.19
C GLY A 306 -11.53 13.77 -1.10
N VAL A 307 -11.75 14.39 -2.25
CA VAL A 307 -12.84 15.34 -2.48
C VAL A 307 -13.60 14.87 -3.70
N SER A 308 -14.93 14.78 -3.58
CA SER A 308 -15.82 14.38 -4.66
C SER A 308 -16.99 15.33 -4.81
N ALA A 309 -17.51 15.40 -6.02
CA ALA A 309 -18.79 16.00 -6.36
C ALA A 309 -19.72 14.91 -6.89
N GLY A 310 -21.00 15.03 -6.60
CA GLY A 310 -21.99 14.01 -7.00
C GLY A 310 -23.37 14.56 -7.22
N LEU A 311 -24.21 13.74 -7.82
CA LEU A 311 -25.63 13.98 -7.97
C LEU A 311 -26.39 12.87 -7.27
N ARG A 312 -27.36 13.23 -6.44
CA ARG A 312 -28.28 12.34 -5.75
C ARG A 312 -29.68 12.53 -6.31
N TYR A 313 -30.36 11.42 -6.55
CA TYR A 313 -31.74 11.41 -7.02
C TYR A 313 -32.60 10.58 -6.07
N HIS A 314 -33.68 11.16 -5.56
CA HIS A 314 -34.71 10.53 -4.73
C HIS A 314 -35.86 9.99 -5.59
N PHE A 315 -36.38 8.81 -5.24
CA PHE A 315 -37.48 8.15 -5.95
C PHE A 315 -38.84 8.57 -5.43
#